data_bbd64fca4cf3568ed7b39b705df72c0d
#
_entry.id   bbd64fca4cf3568ed7b39b705df72c0d
#
_cell.length_a   1.000
_cell.length_b   1.000
_cell.length_c   1.000
_cell.angle_alpha   90.00
_cell.angle_beta   90.00
_cell.angle_gamma   90.00
#
_symmetry.space_group_name_H-M   'P 1'
#
loop_
_entity.id
_entity.type
_entity.pdbx_description
1 polymer ?
#
loop_
_entity_poly.entity_id
_entity_poly.type
_entity_poly.pdbx_seq_one_letter_code
_entity_poly.pdbx_strand_id
1 'polypeptide(L)'
;MNKVIFEHAVKNATSIIKEQKSLDWSDDVKSGRVTVREMIGTDDGSREFIEKTTYDLYQGRESVPLVYKQLYTTINDRNLPKTLTEEEFGPVQVVFLEKFEGGEVRFGALGPGVTKTVTLHTYAAGIELTEDMLEWNQTWRMSEVGVAFGEAYNKLLNHLHLTPFIGGTYATTGANIAAQKVAQEGTYEDGGIAQLIAFDTDLPTTLRNAFQVLPRGTKLLINSADRYVLEDAIASSMYADTSPSLVKRKLSASDLIEYDGDTVTVGGKEYTYTGVTSGYVYLIVPKRKFKEYVKHGLRTDSGDGDLSRLILTQIVGRSRRGLLTSIACKQGAIKIDIAA
;
A
#
# COMPACT_ATOMS: atom_id res chain seq x y z
N MET A 1 -27.93 15.84 8.45
CA MET A 1 -26.78 16.34 9.27
C MET A 1 -26.12 17.53 8.57
N ASN A 2 -25.80 18.60 9.29
CA ASN A 2 -25.25 19.81 8.68
C ASN A 2 -23.79 19.57 8.22
N LYS A 3 -23.49 19.85 6.95
CA LYS A 3 -22.15 19.63 6.34
C LYS A 3 -21.04 20.40 7.07
N VAL A 4 -21.34 21.61 7.58
CA VAL A 4 -20.37 22.42 8.31
C VAL A 4 -20.01 21.78 9.64
N ILE A 5 -21.00 21.24 10.37
CA ILE A 5 -20.78 20.50 11.62
C ILE A 5 -19.89 19.29 11.37
N PHE A 6 -20.19 18.52 10.32
CA PHE A 6 -19.40 17.36 9.96
C PHE A 6 -17.93 17.70 9.66
N GLU A 7 -17.67 18.69 8.81
CA GLU A 7 -16.30 19.10 8.47
C GLU A 7 -15.51 19.59 9.70
N HIS A 8 -16.17 20.29 10.62
CA HIS A 8 -15.56 20.77 11.85
C HIS A 8 -15.22 19.60 12.80
N ALA A 9 -16.15 18.67 12.98
CA ALA A 9 -15.96 17.49 13.81
C ALA A 9 -14.79 16.60 13.32
N VAL A 10 -14.72 16.36 12.02
CA VAL A 10 -13.61 15.59 11.42
C VAL A 10 -12.25 16.28 11.64
N LYS A 11 -12.19 17.63 11.53
CA LYS A 11 -10.95 18.37 11.81
C LYS A 11 -10.53 18.24 13.28
N ASN A 12 -11.50 18.32 14.19
CA ASN A 12 -11.26 18.22 15.62
C ASN A 12 -10.77 16.81 16.00
N ALA A 13 -11.45 15.75 15.52
CA ALA A 13 -11.00 14.38 15.72
C ALA A 13 -9.57 14.16 15.19
N THR A 14 -9.24 14.72 14.04
CA THR A 14 -7.87 14.64 13.47
C THR A 14 -6.84 15.36 14.35
N SER A 15 -7.22 16.47 14.99
CA SER A 15 -6.35 17.17 15.96
C SER A 15 -6.10 16.33 17.21
N ILE A 16 -7.14 15.73 17.78
CA ILE A 16 -7.06 14.84 18.95
C ILE A 16 -6.11 13.66 18.66
N ILE A 17 -6.23 13.05 17.49
CA ILE A 17 -5.36 11.95 17.06
C ILE A 17 -3.89 12.41 16.97
N LYS A 18 -3.64 13.58 16.40
CA LYS A 18 -2.28 14.12 16.29
C LYS A 18 -1.65 14.42 17.66
N GLU A 19 -2.46 14.80 18.63
CA GLU A 19 -2.01 15.03 19.99
C GLU A 19 -1.90 13.72 20.81
N GLN A 20 -2.19 12.57 20.21
CA GLN A 20 -2.17 11.24 20.85
C GLN A 20 -3.11 11.15 22.07
N LYS A 21 -4.18 11.91 22.08
CA LYS A 21 -5.22 11.83 23.11
C LYS A 21 -6.22 10.73 22.78
N SER A 22 -6.77 10.10 23.81
CA SER A 22 -7.92 9.20 23.66
C SER A 22 -9.22 10.01 23.62
N LEU A 23 -10.12 9.61 22.77
CA LEU A 23 -11.48 10.15 22.71
C LEU A 23 -12.45 9.03 23.06
N ASP A 24 -13.28 9.26 24.06
CA ASP A 24 -14.29 8.32 24.52
C ASP A 24 -15.69 8.96 24.45
N TRP A 25 -16.73 8.13 24.59
CA TRP A 25 -18.10 8.60 24.67
C TRP A 25 -18.31 9.45 25.92
N SER A 26 -19.22 10.44 25.85
CA SER A 26 -19.55 11.27 27.00
C SER A 26 -20.11 10.44 28.16
N ASP A 27 -19.92 10.92 29.39
CA ASP A 27 -20.38 10.24 30.57
C ASP A 27 -21.90 10.11 30.64
N ASP A 28 -22.65 11.01 30.03
CA ASP A 28 -24.11 10.96 29.95
C ASP A 28 -24.58 9.81 29.05
N VAL A 29 -23.88 9.57 27.91
CA VAL A 29 -24.17 8.44 27.05
C VAL A 29 -23.76 7.12 27.71
N LYS A 30 -22.59 7.04 28.33
CA LYS A 30 -22.13 5.86 29.07
C LYS A 30 -23.01 5.47 30.22
N SER A 31 -23.54 6.44 30.95
CA SER A 31 -24.45 6.23 32.10
C SER A 31 -25.90 5.95 31.69
N GLY A 32 -26.20 6.03 30.38
CA GLY A 32 -27.55 5.85 29.87
C GLY A 32 -28.51 7.01 30.17
N ARG A 33 -28.01 8.18 30.61
CA ARG A 33 -28.85 9.36 30.84
C ARG A 33 -29.36 9.97 29.54
N VAL A 34 -28.56 9.86 28.47
CA VAL A 34 -28.88 10.33 27.12
C VAL A 34 -28.62 9.19 26.17
N THR A 35 -29.54 8.93 25.27
CA THR A 35 -29.32 7.95 24.20
C THR A 35 -28.49 8.56 23.09
N VAL A 36 -27.72 7.72 22.37
CA VAL A 36 -26.96 8.20 21.19
C VAL A 36 -27.90 8.79 20.15
N ARG A 37 -29.14 8.28 20.03
CA ARG A 37 -30.19 8.82 19.15
C ARG A 37 -30.54 10.27 19.54
N GLU A 38 -30.79 10.54 20.82
CA GLU A 38 -31.07 11.89 21.33
C GLU A 38 -29.86 12.81 21.14
N MET A 39 -28.67 12.32 21.40
CA MET A 39 -27.42 13.05 21.19
C MET A 39 -27.25 13.49 19.73
N ILE A 40 -27.46 12.61 18.75
CA ILE A 40 -27.37 12.94 17.31
C ILE A 40 -28.42 13.99 16.91
N GLY A 41 -29.53 14.10 17.63
CA GLY A 41 -30.58 15.10 17.38
C GLY A 41 -30.17 16.53 17.72
N THR A 42 -29.08 16.75 18.44
CA THR A 42 -28.54 18.06 18.79
C THR A 42 -27.29 18.38 17.95
N ASP A 43 -27.00 19.66 17.71
CA ASP A 43 -25.83 20.07 16.92
C ASP A 43 -24.51 19.69 17.61
N ASP A 44 -24.41 19.89 18.91
CA ASP A 44 -23.22 19.54 19.71
C ASP A 44 -23.03 18.03 19.80
N GLY A 45 -24.10 17.29 20.04
CA GLY A 45 -24.05 15.82 20.11
C GLY A 45 -23.76 15.18 18.74
N SER A 46 -24.30 15.73 17.67
CA SER A 46 -23.93 15.30 16.31
C SER A 46 -22.43 15.47 16.04
N ARG A 47 -21.86 16.56 16.53
CA ARG A 47 -20.42 16.81 16.43
C ARG A 47 -19.62 15.80 17.23
N GLU A 48 -19.98 15.54 18.48
CA GLU A 48 -19.34 14.56 19.35
C GLU A 48 -19.39 13.15 18.73
N PHE A 49 -20.54 12.75 18.21
CA PHE A 49 -20.72 11.46 17.54
C PHE A 49 -19.77 11.29 16.34
N ILE A 50 -19.67 12.31 15.49
CA ILE A 50 -18.80 12.28 14.31
C ILE A 50 -17.33 12.28 14.73
N GLU A 51 -16.96 13.07 15.75
CA GLU A 51 -15.61 13.10 16.29
C GLU A 51 -15.18 11.71 16.77
N LYS A 52 -16.05 11.06 17.58
CA LYS A 52 -15.79 9.71 18.10
C LYS A 52 -15.69 8.67 16.99
N THR A 53 -16.65 8.64 16.07
CA THR A 53 -16.64 7.70 14.95
C THR A 53 -15.41 7.89 14.05
N THR A 54 -15.03 9.13 13.81
CA THR A 54 -13.82 9.45 13.04
C THR A 54 -12.56 9.00 13.78
N TYR A 55 -12.51 9.20 15.08
CA TYR A 55 -11.41 8.74 15.92
C TYR A 55 -11.26 7.22 15.87
N ASP A 56 -12.35 6.46 16.05
CA ASP A 56 -12.35 4.99 16.00
C ASP A 56 -11.89 4.47 14.62
N LEU A 57 -12.34 5.12 13.54
CA LEU A 57 -11.89 4.81 12.18
C LEU A 57 -10.37 5.01 12.02
N TYR A 58 -9.81 6.08 12.56
CA TYR A 58 -8.37 6.32 12.51
C TYR A 58 -7.60 5.33 13.38
N GLN A 59 -8.13 4.96 14.55
CA GLN A 59 -7.55 3.93 15.41
C GLN A 59 -7.47 2.58 14.67
N GLY A 60 -8.54 2.19 13.97
CA GLY A 60 -8.52 1.00 13.13
C GLY A 60 -7.52 1.08 11.97
N ARG A 61 -7.28 2.27 11.43
CA ARG A 61 -6.23 2.45 10.40
C ARG A 61 -4.82 2.33 10.97
N GLU A 62 -4.61 2.68 12.23
CA GLU A 62 -3.31 2.54 12.87
C GLU A 62 -3.00 1.07 13.22
N SER A 63 -4.02 0.25 13.49
CA SER A 63 -3.84 -1.17 13.78
C SER A 63 -3.27 -1.96 12.58
N VAL A 64 -3.58 -1.55 11.34
CA VAL A 64 -3.09 -2.20 10.11
C VAL A 64 -2.05 -1.31 9.42
N PRO A 65 -0.76 -1.64 9.49
CA PRO A 65 0.29 -0.84 8.89
C PRO A 65 0.19 -0.81 7.36
N LEU A 66 0.49 0.34 6.77
CA LEU A 66 0.54 0.52 5.32
C LEU A 66 1.92 0.14 4.77
N VAL A 67 2.12 -1.15 4.55
CA VAL A 67 3.41 -1.72 4.14
C VAL A 67 3.85 -1.27 2.73
N TYR A 68 2.90 -0.98 1.86
CA TYR A 68 3.17 -0.54 0.48
C TYR A 68 3.81 0.85 0.36
N LYS A 69 3.67 1.72 1.38
CA LYS A 69 4.19 3.10 1.33
C LYS A 69 5.68 3.18 1.06
N GLN A 70 6.41 2.17 1.46
CA GLN A 70 7.85 2.10 1.20
C GLN A 70 8.16 1.90 -0.29
N LEU A 71 7.24 1.31 -1.05
CA LEU A 71 7.43 0.91 -2.44
C LEU A 71 7.01 2.00 -3.44
N TYR A 72 5.98 2.77 -3.11
CA TYR A 72 5.35 3.72 -4.03
C TYR A 72 5.73 5.17 -3.75
N THR A 73 5.77 5.96 -4.82
CA THR A 73 5.78 7.43 -4.72
C THR A 73 4.34 7.93 -4.82
N THR A 74 3.86 8.60 -3.79
CA THR A 74 2.48 9.11 -3.74
C THR A 74 2.42 10.54 -4.26
N ILE A 75 1.55 10.79 -5.23
CA ILE A 75 1.27 12.09 -5.82
C ILE A 75 -0.16 12.47 -5.42
N ASN A 76 -0.28 13.50 -4.58
CA ASN A 76 -1.56 14.01 -4.10
C ASN A 76 -1.92 15.29 -4.85
N ASP A 77 -2.93 15.24 -5.70
CA ASP A 77 -3.45 16.41 -6.39
C ASP A 77 -4.98 16.31 -6.54
N ARG A 78 -5.68 17.32 -6.06
CA ARG A 78 -7.16 17.40 -6.13
C ARG A 78 -7.68 17.62 -7.55
N ASN A 79 -6.86 18.12 -8.45
CA ASN A 79 -7.24 18.47 -9.82
C ASN A 79 -7.01 17.32 -10.82
N LEU A 80 -6.55 16.15 -10.35
CA LEU A 80 -6.31 15.01 -11.22
C LEU A 80 -7.54 14.66 -12.07
N PRO A 81 -7.39 14.50 -13.38
CA PRO A 81 -8.46 14.02 -14.26
C PRO A 81 -8.78 12.56 -13.96
N LYS A 82 -9.90 12.04 -14.48
CA LYS A 82 -10.29 10.63 -14.32
C LYS A 82 -9.27 9.68 -14.92
N THR A 83 -8.68 10.07 -16.02
CA THR A 83 -7.68 9.29 -16.77
C THR A 83 -6.46 10.17 -17.00
N LEU A 84 -5.30 9.66 -16.64
CA LEU A 84 -4.00 10.29 -16.79
C LEU A 84 -3.20 9.52 -17.83
N THR A 85 -2.54 10.25 -18.70
CA THR A 85 -1.57 9.69 -19.62
C THR A 85 -0.19 10.10 -19.13
N GLU A 86 0.67 9.13 -18.85
CA GLU A 86 2.05 9.34 -18.44
C GLU A 86 2.98 8.76 -19.50
N GLU A 87 3.95 9.53 -19.92
CA GLU A 87 5.00 9.08 -20.83
C GLU A 87 6.20 8.62 -20.00
N GLU A 88 6.54 7.35 -20.10
CA GLU A 88 7.77 6.81 -19.54
C GLU A 88 8.86 6.87 -20.61
N PHE A 89 9.82 7.75 -20.45
CA PHE A 89 10.99 7.80 -21.29
C PHE A 89 11.99 6.71 -20.90
N GLY A 90 12.66 6.16 -21.89
CA GLY A 90 13.83 5.32 -21.68
C GLY A 90 14.95 6.07 -20.93
N PRO A 91 15.99 5.37 -20.49
CA PRO A 91 17.08 6.00 -19.78
C PRO A 91 17.73 7.09 -20.64
N VAL A 92 17.80 8.29 -20.07
CA VAL A 92 18.54 9.38 -20.72
C VAL A 92 20.03 9.08 -20.57
N GLN A 93 20.70 8.88 -21.68
CA GLN A 93 22.14 8.66 -21.69
C GLN A 93 22.85 10.01 -21.84
N VAL A 94 23.25 10.56 -20.71
CA VAL A 94 24.07 11.78 -20.66
C VAL A 94 25.41 11.45 -20.03
N VAL A 95 26.48 11.79 -20.72
CA VAL A 95 27.85 11.63 -20.20
C VAL A 95 28.47 12.99 -20.02
N PHE A 96 28.93 13.28 -18.82
CA PHE A 96 29.77 14.45 -18.57
C PHE A 96 31.21 14.09 -18.91
N LEU A 97 31.74 14.77 -19.88
CA LEU A 97 33.15 14.64 -20.28
C LEU A 97 33.88 15.94 -19.95
N GLU A 98 35.17 15.82 -19.59
CA GLU A 98 36.02 16.97 -19.47
C GLU A 98 36.09 17.68 -20.82
N LYS A 99 35.84 18.98 -20.82
CA LYS A 99 35.84 19.81 -22.03
C LYS A 99 37.04 20.72 -22.03
N PHE A 100 37.89 20.60 -23.06
CA PHE A 100 38.91 21.59 -23.37
C PHE A 100 38.30 22.76 -24.13
N GLU A 101 38.93 23.90 -24.03
CA GLU A 101 38.49 25.11 -24.73
C GLU A 101 38.40 24.86 -26.25
N GLY A 102 37.22 25.11 -26.86
CA GLY A 102 36.95 24.78 -28.26
C GLY A 102 36.47 23.34 -28.56
N GLY A 103 36.40 22.46 -27.54
CA GLY A 103 35.93 21.10 -27.71
C GLY A 103 34.41 21.01 -27.95
N GLU A 104 33.97 19.98 -28.67
CA GLU A 104 32.57 19.70 -28.97
C GLU A 104 31.83 19.15 -27.73
N VAL A 105 30.62 19.63 -27.46
CA VAL A 105 29.73 19.08 -26.41
C VAL A 105 28.84 17.98 -27.03
N ARG A 106 28.89 16.79 -26.46
CA ARG A 106 28.00 15.70 -26.88
C ARG A 106 26.67 15.84 -26.15
N PHE A 107 25.61 15.84 -26.95
CA PHE A 107 24.24 15.89 -26.44
C PHE A 107 23.70 14.47 -26.27
N GLY A 108 23.10 14.20 -25.09
CA GLY A 108 22.35 12.97 -24.87
C GLY A 108 20.99 13.04 -25.55
N ALA A 109 20.51 11.92 -26.03
CA ALA A 109 19.16 11.78 -26.57
C ALA A 109 18.23 11.10 -25.55
N LEU A 110 16.98 11.53 -25.53
CA LEU A 110 15.90 10.78 -24.86
C LEU A 110 15.59 9.56 -25.70
N GLY A 111 15.59 8.38 -25.09
CA GLY A 111 15.07 7.17 -25.73
C GLY A 111 13.56 7.29 -26.05
N PRO A 112 13.02 6.43 -26.90
CA PRO A 112 11.61 6.43 -27.25
C PRO A 112 10.76 6.29 -25.96
N GLY A 113 9.74 7.14 -25.84
CA GLY A 113 8.81 7.12 -24.72
C GLY A 113 7.75 6.03 -24.90
N VAL A 114 7.37 5.37 -23.81
CA VAL A 114 6.21 4.49 -23.76
C VAL A 114 5.10 5.21 -23.01
N THR A 115 3.97 5.38 -23.68
CA THR A 115 2.79 6.02 -23.10
C THR A 115 2.00 5.03 -22.26
N LYS A 116 1.73 5.38 -21.01
CA LYS A 116 0.89 4.58 -20.10
C LYS A 116 -0.29 5.39 -19.61
N THR A 117 -1.43 4.73 -19.55
CA THR A 117 -2.67 5.32 -19.10
C THR A 117 -3.01 4.83 -17.69
N VAL A 118 -3.26 5.76 -16.78
CA VAL A 118 -3.70 5.49 -15.41
C VAL A 118 -5.12 5.97 -15.23
N THR A 119 -6.02 5.08 -14.84
CA THR A 119 -7.41 5.44 -14.52
C THR A 119 -7.59 5.52 -13.01
N LEU A 120 -8.21 6.61 -12.55
CA LEU A 120 -8.54 6.77 -11.13
C LEU A 120 -9.86 6.07 -10.83
N HIS A 121 -9.81 5.08 -9.96
CA HIS A 121 -10.98 4.36 -9.44
C HIS A 121 -11.45 4.96 -8.13
N THR A 122 -12.76 4.86 -7.89
CA THR A 122 -13.37 5.25 -6.61
C THR A 122 -13.62 3.98 -5.81
N TYR A 123 -13.06 3.94 -4.62
CA TYR A 123 -13.29 2.88 -3.64
C TYR A 123 -14.16 3.46 -2.54
N ALA A 124 -15.22 2.76 -2.19
CA ALA A 124 -16.17 3.19 -1.18
C ALA A 124 -16.64 2.00 -0.34
N ALA A 125 -16.89 2.27 0.92
CA ALA A 125 -17.55 1.35 1.84
C ALA A 125 -18.48 2.18 2.74
N GLY A 126 -19.49 1.54 3.30
CA GLY A 126 -20.44 2.20 4.19
C GLY A 126 -20.66 1.41 5.47
N ILE A 127 -21.02 2.13 6.51
CA ILE A 127 -21.47 1.62 7.80
C ILE A 127 -22.92 2.06 7.97
N GLU A 128 -23.77 1.11 8.35
CA GLU A 128 -25.16 1.34 8.69
C GLU A 128 -25.31 1.25 10.20
N LEU A 129 -25.89 2.27 10.81
CA LEU A 129 -26.21 2.28 12.24
C LEU A 129 -27.72 2.06 12.38
N THR A 130 -28.06 0.94 13.00
CA THR A 130 -29.46 0.56 13.23
C THR A 130 -30.07 1.36 14.37
N GLU A 131 -31.40 1.46 14.38
CA GLU A 131 -32.16 2.06 15.44
C GLU A 131 -31.81 1.47 16.81
N ASP A 132 -31.77 0.13 16.91
CA ASP A 132 -31.41 -0.59 18.13
C ASP A 132 -30.04 -0.20 18.68
N MET A 133 -29.05 0.01 17.81
CA MET A 133 -27.71 0.42 18.26
C MET A 133 -27.71 1.80 18.90
N LEU A 134 -28.56 2.69 18.41
CA LEU A 134 -28.63 4.09 18.87
C LEU A 134 -29.54 4.24 20.08
N GLU A 135 -30.66 3.52 20.16
CA GLU A 135 -31.60 3.57 21.28
C GLU A 135 -31.07 2.85 22.53
N TRP A 136 -30.40 1.70 22.35
CA TRP A 136 -29.86 0.91 23.44
C TRP A 136 -28.42 1.29 23.82
N ASN A 137 -27.91 2.43 23.32
CA ASN A 137 -26.58 2.92 23.62
C ASN A 137 -25.48 1.83 23.46
N GLN A 138 -25.53 1.05 22.37
CA GLN A 138 -24.51 0.03 22.11
C GLN A 138 -23.19 0.66 21.64
N THR A 139 -22.63 1.55 22.48
CA THR A 139 -21.44 2.36 22.18
C THR A 139 -20.22 1.52 21.82
N TRP A 140 -20.04 0.39 22.52
CA TRP A 140 -18.97 -0.56 22.27
C TRP A 140 -19.06 -1.13 20.84
N ARG A 141 -20.27 -1.49 20.39
CA ARG A 141 -20.50 -2.04 19.06
C ARG A 141 -20.28 -0.99 17.96
N MET A 142 -20.69 0.24 18.21
CA MET A 142 -20.43 1.35 17.29
C MET A 142 -18.93 1.62 17.14
N SER A 143 -18.17 1.58 18.25
CA SER A 143 -16.72 1.73 18.20
C SER A 143 -16.03 0.58 17.47
N GLU A 144 -16.43 -0.67 17.71
CA GLU A 144 -15.91 -1.84 16.98
C GLU A 144 -16.14 -1.72 15.47
N VAL A 145 -17.33 -1.30 15.05
CA VAL A 145 -17.63 -1.10 13.63
C VAL A 145 -16.78 0.03 13.03
N GLY A 146 -16.55 1.11 13.78
CA GLY A 146 -15.66 2.21 13.36
C GLY A 146 -14.21 1.75 13.15
N VAL A 147 -13.68 0.99 14.09
CA VAL A 147 -12.34 0.40 14.03
C VAL A 147 -12.24 -0.57 12.85
N ALA A 148 -13.17 -1.51 12.71
CA ALA A 148 -13.19 -2.47 11.61
C ALA A 148 -13.24 -1.81 10.24
N PHE A 149 -13.93 -0.66 10.12
CA PHE A 149 -13.95 0.12 8.89
C PHE A 149 -12.57 0.72 8.55
N GLY A 150 -11.88 1.24 9.55
CA GLY A 150 -10.51 1.75 9.40
C GLY A 150 -9.52 0.66 8.96
N GLU A 151 -9.59 -0.51 9.58
CA GLU A 151 -8.80 -1.68 9.22
C GLU A 151 -9.07 -2.14 7.78
N ALA A 152 -10.34 -2.30 7.42
CA ALA A 152 -10.75 -2.72 6.09
C ALA A 152 -10.21 -1.78 5.00
N TYR A 153 -10.18 -0.48 5.27
CA TYR A 153 -9.61 0.49 4.35
C TYR A 153 -8.10 0.28 4.14
N ASN A 154 -7.32 0.09 5.20
CA ASN A 154 -5.89 -0.14 5.09
C ASN A 154 -5.56 -1.51 4.48
N LYS A 155 -6.35 -2.56 4.77
CA LYS A 155 -6.26 -3.87 4.12
C LYS A 155 -6.48 -3.75 2.61
N LEU A 156 -7.52 -3.03 2.19
CA LEU A 156 -7.77 -2.74 0.78
C LEU A 156 -6.59 -2.02 0.13
N LEU A 157 -6.01 -1.02 0.80
CA LEU A 157 -4.86 -0.28 0.26
C LEU A 157 -3.64 -1.18 0.07
N ASN A 158 -3.30 -2.00 1.06
CA ASN A 158 -2.19 -2.95 0.94
C ASN A 158 -2.44 -3.92 -0.22
N HIS A 159 -3.65 -4.47 -0.32
CA HIS A 159 -4.02 -5.37 -1.42
C HIS A 159 -3.87 -4.72 -2.79
N LEU A 160 -4.46 -3.55 -3.00
CA LEU A 160 -4.41 -2.84 -4.28
C LEU A 160 -2.98 -2.55 -4.75
N HIS A 161 -2.09 -2.20 -3.83
CA HIS A 161 -0.71 -1.84 -4.17
C HIS A 161 0.21 -3.05 -4.31
N LEU A 162 -0.07 -4.16 -3.62
CA LEU A 162 0.77 -5.36 -3.67
C LEU A 162 0.32 -6.37 -4.72
N THR A 163 -0.97 -6.41 -5.05
CA THR A 163 -1.52 -7.29 -6.10
C THR A 163 -0.76 -7.23 -7.44
N PRO A 164 -0.34 -6.07 -7.95
CA PRO A 164 0.41 -6.01 -9.19
C PRO A 164 1.73 -6.77 -9.15
N PHE A 165 2.39 -6.87 -7.99
CA PHE A 165 3.60 -7.66 -7.83
C PHE A 165 3.29 -9.15 -7.72
N ILE A 166 2.28 -9.50 -6.92
CA ILE A 166 1.92 -10.89 -6.63
C ILE A 166 1.31 -11.55 -7.87
N GLY A 167 0.38 -10.87 -8.55
CA GLY A 167 -0.31 -11.34 -9.75
C GLY A 167 0.41 -11.03 -11.07
N GLY A 168 1.59 -10.43 -11.03
CA GLY A 168 2.35 -10.07 -12.21
C GLY A 168 2.88 -11.29 -12.98
N THR A 169 3.07 -11.14 -14.29
CA THR A 169 3.71 -12.15 -15.10
C THR A 169 5.22 -11.95 -15.08
N TYR A 170 5.95 -13.00 -14.71
CA TYR A 170 7.41 -13.01 -14.65
C TYR A 170 7.96 -13.97 -15.70
N ALA A 171 8.90 -13.50 -16.52
CA ALA A 171 9.58 -14.35 -17.48
C ALA A 171 10.58 -15.26 -16.77
N THR A 172 10.57 -16.54 -17.06
CA THR A 172 11.57 -17.48 -16.57
C THR A 172 12.90 -17.18 -17.25
N THR A 173 13.90 -16.81 -16.46
CA THR A 173 15.26 -16.63 -16.92
C THR A 173 16.07 -17.86 -16.54
N GLY A 174 16.90 -18.37 -17.47
CA GLY A 174 17.76 -19.49 -17.17
C GLY A 174 18.76 -19.17 -16.04
N ALA A 175 19.36 -20.20 -15.46
CA ALA A 175 20.25 -20.13 -14.31
C ALA A 175 21.53 -19.25 -14.49
N ASN A 176 21.80 -18.74 -15.67
CA ASN A 176 23.01 -17.97 -15.97
C ASN A 176 22.80 -16.46 -15.70
N ILE A 177 23.17 -16.03 -14.53
CA ILE A 177 23.02 -14.65 -14.04
C ILE A 177 23.88 -13.64 -14.79
N ALA A 178 25.02 -14.05 -15.31
CA ALA A 178 25.83 -13.17 -16.15
C ALA A 178 25.10 -12.79 -17.45
N ALA A 179 24.41 -13.76 -18.07
CA ALA A 179 23.55 -13.52 -19.23
C ALA A 179 22.33 -12.66 -18.89
N GLN A 180 21.76 -12.84 -17.69
CA GLN A 180 20.66 -12.01 -17.18
C GLN A 180 21.08 -10.56 -16.98
N LYS A 181 22.28 -10.32 -16.49
CA LYS A 181 22.82 -8.97 -16.31
C LYS A 181 22.97 -8.24 -17.64
N VAL A 182 23.47 -8.93 -18.65
CA VAL A 182 23.59 -8.41 -20.03
C VAL A 182 22.21 -8.17 -20.63
N ALA A 183 21.27 -9.09 -20.47
CA ALA A 183 19.89 -8.92 -20.92
C ALA A 183 19.19 -7.76 -20.23
N GLN A 184 19.46 -7.50 -18.95
CA GLN A 184 18.94 -6.33 -18.25
C GLN A 184 19.54 -5.02 -18.75
N GLU A 185 20.81 -4.98 -19.08
CA GLU A 185 21.45 -3.79 -19.62
C GLU A 185 20.99 -3.48 -21.06
N GLY A 186 20.67 -4.50 -21.85
CA GLY A 186 20.24 -4.35 -23.24
C GLY A 186 18.75 -4.14 -23.48
N THR A 187 17.90 -4.45 -22.49
CA THR A 187 16.44 -4.48 -22.66
C THR A 187 15.71 -3.26 -22.06
N TYR A 188 16.36 -2.15 -21.92
CA TYR A 188 15.73 -0.90 -21.47
C TYR A 188 14.67 -0.34 -22.44
N GLU A 189 14.69 -0.80 -23.68
CA GLU A 189 13.88 -0.21 -24.74
C GLU A 189 12.50 -0.82 -24.89
N ASP A 190 12.30 -2.06 -24.49
CA ASP A 190 11.07 -2.78 -24.83
C ASP A 190 10.19 -3.16 -23.66
N GLY A 191 9.71 -2.27 -22.86
CA GLY A 191 8.63 -2.57 -21.94
C GLY A 191 8.57 -4.05 -21.47
N GLY A 192 9.65 -4.69 -21.07
CA GLY A 192 9.77 -6.07 -20.87
C GLY A 192 9.31 -6.58 -19.53
N ILE A 193 9.27 -7.85 -19.47
CA ILE A 193 8.63 -8.66 -18.46
C ILE A 193 9.51 -8.72 -17.22
N ALA A 194 8.94 -8.58 -16.02
CA ALA A 194 9.64 -8.84 -14.77
C ALA A 194 10.21 -10.26 -14.76
N GLN A 195 11.37 -10.46 -14.17
CA GLN A 195 12.10 -11.71 -14.27
C GLN A 195 11.83 -12.64 -13.09
N LEU A 196 11.76 -13.94 -13.37
CA LEU A 196 11.77 -15.01 -12.38
C LEU A 196 13.18 -15.61 -12.31
N ILE A 197 13.78 -15.60 -11.11
CA ILE A 197 15.03 -16.30 -10.82
C ILE A 197 14.68 -17.64 -10.24
N ALA A 198 15.10 -18.72 -10.90
CA ALA A 198 14.94 -20.07 -10.40
C ALA A 198 15.90 -20.33 -9.21
N PHE A 199 15.53 -21.30 -8.37
CA PHE A 199 16.38 -21.80 -7.30
C PHE A 199 17.70 -22.33 -7.88
N ASP A 200 18.81 -21.98 -7.24
CA ASP A 200 20.15 -22.52 -7.53
C ASP A 200 20.46 -23.67 -6.56
N THR A 201 21.72 -23.99 -6.36
CA THR A 201 22.20 -25.07 -5.51
C THR A 201 21.76 -24.96 -4.05
N ASP A 202 21.68 -23.74 -3.55
CA ASP A 202 21.18 -23.42 -2.21
C ASP A 202 20.56 -22.00 -2.16
N LEU A 203 19.79 -21.74 -1.11
CA LEU A 203 19.11 -20.46 -0.92
C LEU A 203 20.08 -19.28 -0.74
N PRO A 204 21.18 -19.37 0.05
CA PRO A 204 22.17 -18.30 0.14
C PRO A 204 22.79 -17.92 -1.21
N THR A 205 23.09 -18.90 -2.05
CA THR A 205 23.63 -18.67 -3.40
C THR A 205 22.60 -18.03 -4.30
N THR A 206 21.37 -18.48 -4.28
CA THR A 206 20.23 -17.90 -5.04
C THR A 206 20.03 -16.43 -4.67
N LEU A 207 19.98 -16.11 -3.37
CA LEU A 207 19.85 -14.74 -2.89
C LEU A 207 21.06 -13.89 -3.27
N ARG A 208 22.27 -14.41 -3.09
CA ARG A 208 23.51 -13.71 -3.47
C ARG A 208 23.50 -13.33 -4.94
N ASN A 209 23.10 -14.25 -5.78
CA ASN A 209 23.01 -14.08 -7.21
C ASN A 209 21.96 -12.99 -7.57
N ALA A 210 20.77 -13.06 -6.98
CA ALA A 210 19.73 -12.06 -7.17
C ALA A 210 20.19 -10.64 -6.76
N PHE A 211 20.92 -10.54 -5.62
CA PHE A 211 21.43 -9.26 -5.12
C PHE A 211 22.60 -8.67 -5.91
N GLN A 212 23.30 -9.47 -6.72
CA GLN A 212 24.31 -8.91 -7.61
C GLN A 212 23.71 -8.02 -8.70
N VAL A 213 22.48 -8.30 -9.07
CA VAL A 213 21.78 -7.61 -10.16
C VAL A 213 21.06 -6.35 -9.68
N LEU A 214 20.71 -6.26 -8.39
CA LEU A 214 19.85 -5.22 -7.86
C LEU A 214 20.62 -4.06 -7.20
N PRO A 215 20.10 -2.84 -7.26
CA PRO A 215 20.67 -1.69 -6.56
C PRO A 215 20.49 -1.84 -5.04
N ARG A 216 21.23 -1.03 -4.28
CA ARG A 216 21.05 -0.91 -2.82
C ARG A 216 19.66 -0.36 -2.51
N GLY A 217 19.10 -0.78 -1.36
CA GLY A 217 17.81 -0.31 -0.88
C GLY A 217 16.61 -1.06 -1.49
N THR A 218 16.85 -2.20 -2.14
CA THR A 218 15.78 -3.11 -2.58
C THR A 218 15.04 -3.66 -1.37
N LYS A 219 13.70 -3.73 -1.46
CA LYS A 219 12.82 -4.33 -0.44
C LYS A 219 12.43 -5.73 -0.85
N LEU A 220 12.26 -6.62 0.14
CA LEU A 220 11.76 -7.98 -0.07
C LEU A 220 10.31 -8.05 0.39
N LEU A 221 9.43 -8.45 -0.52
CA LEU A 221 8.06 -8.78 -0.20
C LEU A 221 7.95 -10.30 -0.09
N ILE A 222 7.54 -10.79 1.08
CA ILE A 222 7.59 -12.20 1.48
C ILE A 222 6.29 -12.66 2.14
N ASN A 223 6.10 -13.97 2.20
CA ASN A 223 5.13 -14.58 3.10
C ASN A 223 5.73 -14.69 4.52
N SER A 224 4.94 -14.53 5.56
CA SER A 224 5.41 -14.60 6.95
C SER A 224 6.01 -15.98 7.28
N ALA A 225 5.53 -17.07 6.67
CA ALA A 225 6.03 -18.41 6.86
C ALA A 225 7.49 -18.57 6.38
N ASP A 226 7.90 -17.79 5.39
CA ASP A 226 9.25 -17.89 4.79
C ASP A 226 10.28 -17.01 5.50
N ARG A 227 9.84 -16.20 6.47
CA ARG A 227 10.69 -15.22 7.15
C ARG A 227 11.92 -15.84 7.79
N TYR A 228 11.73 -16.88 8.63
CA TYR A 228 12.84 -17.50 9.36
C TYR A 228 13.85 -18.16 8.43
N VAL A 229 13.36 -18.81 7.38
CA VAL A 229 14.23 -19.46 6.37
C VAL A 229 15.10 -18.40 5.66
N LEU A 230 14.53 -17.24 5.37
CA LEU A 230 15.26 -16.15 4.75
C LEU A 230 16.24 -15.47 5.70
N GLU A 231 15.85 -15.25 6.95
CA GLU A 231 16.73 -14.69 7.98
C GLU A 231 17.94 -15.61 8.23
N ASP A 232 17.71 -16.92 8.32
CA ASP A 232 18.78 -17.92 8.46
C ASP A 232 19.70 -17.98 7.23
N ALA A 233 19.12 -17.92 6.03
CA ALA A 233 19.90 -17.88 4.80
C ALA A 233 20.76 -16.61 4.69
N ILE A 234 20.22 -15.47 5.10
CA ILE A 234 20.96 -14.21 5.16
C ILE A 234 22.06 -14.29 6.22
N ALA A 235 21.78 -14.88 7.39
CA ALA A 235 22.75 -15.04 8.47
C ALA A 235 23.86 -16.04 8.08
N SER A 236 23.51 -17.20 7.52
CA SER A 236 24.47 -18.24 7.13
C SER A 236 25.42 -17.77 6.03
N SER A 237 24.95 -16.94 5.11
CA SER A 237 25.79 -16.31 4.08
C SER A 237 26.87 -15.37 4.66
N MET A 238 26.77 -15.03 5.95
CA MET A 238 27.75 -14.19 6.66
C MET A 238 28.95 -14.99 7.20
N TYR A 239 28.78 -16.29 7.46
CA TYR A 239 29.82 -17.13 8.07
C TYR A 239 30.66 -17.89 7.05
N ALA A 240 30.18 -18.02 5.82
CA ALA A 240 30.84 -18.82 4.79
C ALA A 240 32.03 -18.12 4.10
N ASP A 241 32.23 -16.82 4.32
CA ASP A 241 33.28 -16.07 3.62
C ASP A 241 33.95 -15.04 4.55
N THR A 242 35.27 -14.99 4.51
CA THR A 242 36.09 -14.00 5.24
C THR A 242 35.87 -12.58 4.78
N SER A 243 35.14 -12.39 3.70
CA SER A 243 34.69 -11.07 3.21
C SER A 243 33.23 -10.84 3.62
N PRO A 244 32.85 -9.65 4.12
CA PRO A 244 31.47 -9.34 4.44
C PRO A 244 30.60 -9.52 3.20
N SER A 245 29.65 -10.48 3.27
CA SER A 245 28.86 -10.87 2.11
C SER A 245 28.11 -9.69 1.50
N LEU A 246 27.97 -9.69 0.18
CA LEU A 246 27.20 -8.69 -0.57
C LEU A 246 25.75 -8.58 -0.06
N VAL A 247 25.20 -9.67 0.44
CA VAL A 247 23.86 -9.76 0.99
C VAL A 247 23.74 -8.89 2.24
N LYS A 248 24.66 -9.02 3.21
CA LYS A 248 24.65 -8.19 4.43
C LYS A 248 24.80 -6.70 4.15
N ARG A 249 25.53 -6.34 3.10
CA ARG A 249 25.72 -4.93 2.71
C ARG A 249 24.49 -4.33 2.05
N LYS A 250 23.57 -5.17 1.51
CA LYS A 250 22.41 -4.73 0.73
C LYS A 250 21.07 -4.88 1.45
N LEU A 251 20.99 -5.77 2.44
CA LEU A 251 19.77 -6.07 3.19
C LEU A 251 19.92 -5.75 4.67
N SER A 252 18.85 -5.22 5.23
CA SER A 252 18.61 -5.15 6.67
C SER A 252 17.24 -5.77 6.98
N ALA A 253 17.02 -6.17 8.24
CA ALA A 253 15.71 -6.68 8.65
C ALA A 253 14.54 -5.72 8.38
N SER A 254 14.84 -4.41 8.33
CA SER A 254 13.86 -3.37 7.94
C SER A 254 13.49 -3.38 6.46
N ASP A 255 14.15 -4.19 5.65
CA ASP A 255 13.90 -4.31 4.22
C ASP A 255 12.91 -5.43 3.89
N LEU A 256 12.52 -6.24 4.89
CA LEU A 256 11.53 -7.29 4.78
C LEU A 256 10.12 -6.70 4.93
N ILE A 257 9.25 -6.99 3.99
CA ILE A 257 7.84 -6.63 3.99
C ILE A 257 7.04 -7.92 3.96
N GLU A 258 6.30 -8.20 5.04
CA GLU A 258 5.45 -9.37 5.14
C GLU A 258 4.05 -9.04 4.65
N TYR A 259 3.48 -9.91 3.80
CA TYR A 259 2.11 -9.78 3.36
C TYR A 259 1.49 -11.14 3.02
N ASP A 260 0.68 -11.64 3.93
CA ASP A 260 0.02 -12.95 3.80
C ASP A 260 -1.36 -12.87 3.13
N GLY A 261 -1.80 -11.65 2.80
CA GLY A 261 -3.16 -11.44 2.35
C GLY A 261 -4.17 -11.41 3.51
N ASP A 262 -5.44 -11.50 3.16
CA ASP A 262 -6.54 -11.53 4.13
C ASP A 262 -7.81 -12.08 3.47
N THR A 263 -8.70 -12.61 4.28
CA THR A 263 -10.02 -13.07 3.84
C THR A 263 -11.08 -12.49 4.76
N VAL A 264 -12.04 -11.78 4.17
CA VAL A 264 -13.12 -11.12 4.90
C VAL A 264 -14.46 -11.60 4.39
N THR A 265 -15.34 -12.04 5.29
CA THR A 265 -16.71 -12.44 4.94
C THR A 265 -17.68 -11.31 5.29
N VAL A 266 -18.38 -10.80 4.29
CA VAL A 266 -19.39 -9.76 4.45
C VAL A 266 -20.72 -10.23 3.84
N GLY A 267 -21.78 -10.24 4.64
CA GLY A 267 -23.11 -10.63 4.17
C GLY A 267 -23.16 -12.05 3.59
N GLY A 268 -22.36 -12.99 4.11
CA GLY A 268 -22.26 -14.36 3.63
C GLY A 268 -21.43 -14.53 2.35
N LYS A 269 -20.85 -13.46 1.83
CA LYS A 269 -19.94 -13.50 0.69
C LYS A 269 -18.50 -13.33 1.15
N GLU A 270 -17.63 -14.21 0.71
CA GLU A 270 -16.20 -14.18 1.00
C GLU A 270 -15.45 -13.29 -0.01
N TYR A 271 -14.60 -12.42 0.51
CA TYR A 271 -13.69 -11.57 -0.24
C TYR A 271 -12.26 -11.88 0.17
N THR A 272 -11.47 -12.40 -0.76
CA THR A 272 -10.08 -12.78 -0.51
C THR A 272 -9.13 -11.75 -1.08
N TYR A 273 -8.25 -11.24 -0.23
CA TYR A 273 -7.11 -10.44 -0.60
C TYR A 273 -5.90 -11.36 -0.71
N THR A 274 -5.51 -11.69 -1.94
CA THR A 274 -4.42 -12.64 -2.20
C THR A 274 -3.11 -12.10 -1.64
N GLY A 275 -2.47 -12.91 -0.78
CA GLY A 275 -1.14 -12.64 -0.24
C GLY A 275 -0.01 -13.24 -1.08
N VAL A 276 1.20 -13.12 -0.58
CA VAL A 276 2.38 -13.77 -1.15
C VAL A 276 2.28 -15.28 -0.93
N THR A 277 2.44 -16.05 -1.98
CA THR A 277 2.51 -17.52 -1.86
C THR A 277 3.84 -17.90 -1.25
N SER A 278 3.83 -18.77 -0.22
CA SER A 278 5.05 -19.32 0.38
C SER A 278 5.91 -20.02 -0.69
N GLY A 279 7.21 -19.94 -0.55
CA GLY A 279 8.18 -20.41 -1.53
C GLY A 279 8.59 -19.38 -2.58
N TYR A 280 8.00 -18.18 -2.55
CA TYR A 280 8.37 -17.10 -3.46
C TYR A 280 8.69 -15.80 -2.73
N VAL A 281 9.73 -15.13 -3.19
CA VAL A 281 10.15 -13.81 -2.69
C VAL A 281 10.15 -12.82 -3.86
N TYR A 282 9.60 -11.63 -3.61
CA TYR A 282 9.63 -10.55 -4.59
C TYR A 282 10.61 -9.48 -4.14
N LEU A 283 11.64 -9.24 -4.93
CA LEU A 283 12.58 -8.15 -4.73
C LEU A 283 12.08 -6.93 -5.48
N ILE A 284 11.84 -5.85 -4.77
CA ILE A 284 11.24 -4.63 -5.32
C ILE A 284 12.18 -3.46 -5.08
N VAL A 285 12.51 -2.74 -6.16
CA VAL A 285 13.24 -1.49 -6.07
C VAL A 285 12.26 -0.37 -5.72
N PRO A 286 12.31 0.18 -4.50
CA PRO A 286 11.32 1.13 -4.04
C PRO A 286 11.36 2.42 -4.86
N LYS A 287 10.18 3.00 -5.07
CA LYS A 287 9.97 4.33 -5.69
C LYS A 287 10.50 4.51 -7.11
N ARG A 288 10.90 3.41 -7.77
CA ARG A 288 11.45 3.44 -9.12
C ARG A 288 10.36 3.29 -10.14
N LYS A 289 9.51 4.09 -10.48
CA LYS A 289 8.39 3.98 -11.42
C LYS A 289 7.10 3.41 -10.85
N PHE A 290 7.03 3.16 -9.54
CA PHE A 290 5.78 2.85 -8.88
C PHE A 290 5.18 4.14 -8.33
N LYS A 291 4.08 4.59 -8.92
CA LYS A 291 3.42 5.83 -8.56
C LYS A 291 1.98 5.59 -8.15
N GLU A 292 1.57 6.24 -7.10
CA GLU A 292 0.19 6.31 -6.65
C GLU A 292 -0.33 7.73 -6.86
N TYR A 293 -1.42 7.86 -7.59
CA TYR A 293 -2.11 9.12 -7.81
C TYR A 293 -3.34 9.18 -6.92
N VAL A 294 -3.38 10.11 -6.00
CA VAL A 294 -4.47 10.28 -5.04
C VAL A 294 -5.17 11.60 -5.32
N LYS A 295 -6.40 11.55 -5.83
CA LYS A 295 -7.25 12.72 -5.98
C LYS A 295 -7.88 13.11 -4.66
N HIS A 296 -8.38 12.09 -3.93
CA HIS A 296 -8.93 12.24 -2.59
C HIS A 296 -8.51 11.03 -1.77
N GLY A 297 -7.93 11.29 -0.60
CA GLY A 297 -7.75 10.28 0.43
C GLY A 297 -9.10 9.80 0.96
N LEU A 298 -9.11 9.08 2.06
CA LEU A 298 -10.36 8.69 2.69
C LEU A 298 -11.14 9.93 3.13
N ARG A 299 -12.35 10.06 2.61
CA ARG A 299 -13.33 11.06 3.00
C ARG A 299 -14.55 10.33 3.50
N THR A 300 -15.05 10.74 4.63
CA THR A 300 -16.29 10.23 5.21
C THR A 300 -17.38 11.26 5.00
N ASP A 301 -18.53 10.81 4.56
CA ASP A 301 -19.75 11.59 4.48
C ASP A 301 -20.82 10.83 5.27
N SER A 302 -21.67 11.52 6.01
CA SER A 302 -22.81 10.95 6.68
C SER A 302 -24.10 11.36 5.99
N GLY A 303 -25.07 10.47 5.98
CA GLY A 303 -26.39 10.71 5.42
C GLY A 303 -27.48 10.09 6.25
N ASP A 304 -28.72 10.48 5.94
CA ASP A 304 -29.88 9.86 6.54
C ASP A 304 -29.98 8.41 6.09
N GLY A 305 -30.38 7.53 6.99
CA GLY A 305 -30.52 6.10 6.73
C GLY A 305 -31.79 5.75 5.97
N ASP A 306 -32.02 4.46 5.83
CA ASP A 306 -33.23 3.89 5.22
C ASP A 306 -34.18 3.42 6.33
N LEU A 307 -35.22 4.18 6.57
CA LEU A 307 -36.23 3.89 7.60
C LEU A 307 -36.99 2.57 7.32
N SER A 308 -37.07 2.12 6.07
CA SER A 308 -37.70 0.84 5.76
C SER A 308 -36.90 -0.36 6.29
N ARG A 309 -35.61 -0.15 6.56
CA ARG A 309 -34.67 -1.14 7.12
C ARG A 309 -34.28 -0.84 8.58
N LEU A 310 -34.96 0.12 9.25
CA LEU A 310 -34.63 0.61 10.58
C LEU A 310 -33.18 1.09 10.71
N ILE A 311 -32.64 1.69 9.65
CA ILE A 311 -31.34 2.31 9.61
C ILE A 311 -31.55 3.80 9.75
N LEU A 312 -31.01 4.40 10.83
CA LEU A 312 -31.19 5.82 11.08
C LEU A 312 -30.07 6.68 10.48
N THR A 313 -28.86 6.16 10.47
CA THR A 313 -27.69 6.90 9.98
C THR A 313 -26.78 5.98 9.16
N GLN A 314 -26.31 6.51 8.05
CA GLN A 314 -25.30 5.84 7.22
C GLN A 314 -24.03 6.70 7.18
N ILE A 315 -22.88 6.07 7.35
CA ILE A 315 -21.57 6.70 7.19
C ILE A 315 -20.89 6.03 6.00
N VAL A 316 -20.57 6.82 4.97
CA VAL A 316 -19.91 6.33 3.76
C VAL A 316 -18.52 6.91 3.68
N GLY A 317 -17.53 6.04 3.66
CA GLY A 317 -16.15 6.39 3.35
C GLY A 317 -15.86 6.18 1.88
N ARG A 318 -15.20 7.13 1.25
CA ARG A 318 -14.79 7.03 -0.15
C ARG A 318 -13.38 7.57 -0.37
N SER A 319 -12.67 6.93 -1.27
CA SER A 319 -11.33 7.33 -1.70
C SER A 319 -11.22 7.23 -3.21
N ARG A 320 -10.50 8.13 -3.85
CA ARG A 320 -10.28 8.08 -5.30
C ARG A 320 -8.81 8.10 -5.60
N ARG A 321 -8.34 7.02 -6.22
CA ARG A 321 -6.92 6.82 -6.54
C ARG A 321 -6.72 5.98 -7.79
N GLY A 322 -5.54 6.11 -8.37
CA GLY A 322 -5.05 5.29 -9.47
C GLY A 322 -3.62 4.86 -9.22
N LEU A 323 -3.24 3.73 -9.76
CA LEU A 323 -1.90 3.16 -9.61
C LEU A 323 -1.22 3.07 -10.97
N LEU A 324 -0.02 3.56 -11.03
CA LEU A 324 0.91 3.26 -12.10
C LEU A 324 1.89 2.21 -11.59
N THR A 325 1.69 0.98 -12.03
CA THR A 325 2.55 -0.14 -11.71
C THR A 325 3.25 -0.59 -12.97
N SER A 326 4.47 -0.19 -13.11
CA SER A 326 5.28 -0.56 -14.24
C SER A 326 6.05 -1.85 -13.96
N ILE A 327 5.33 -2.93 -13.67
CA ILE A 327 5.98 -4.26 -13.57
C ILE A 327 6.53 -4.68 -14.92
N ALA A 328 5.85 -4.31 -15.96
CA ALA A 328 6.39 -4.40 -17.32
C ALA A 328 7.67 -3.59 -17.54
N CYS A 329 7.95 -2.59 -16.72
CA CYS A 329 9.25 -1.91 -16.70
C CYS A 329 10.20 -2.65 -15.76
N LYS A 330 10.39 -3.87 -16.02
CA LYS A 330 11.52 -4.77 -15.84
C LYS A 330 12.55 -4.59 -14.76
N GLN A 331 12.67 -3.47 -14.22
CA GLN A 331 13.77 -3.11 -13.31
C GLN A 331 13.26 -2.81 -11.93
N GLY A 332 11.94 -2.88 -11.77
CA GLY A 332 11.29 -2.58 -10.51
C GLY A 332 11.04 -3.80 -9.63
N ALA A 333 10.85 -4.98 -10.20
CA ALA A 333 10.55 -6.18 -9.43
C ALA A 333 11.16 -7.44 -10.03
N ILE A 334 11.69 -8.31 -9.19
CA ILE A 334 12.18 -9.65 -9.55
C ILE A 334 11.51 -10.65 -8.63
N LYS A 335 11.00 -11.74 -9.18
CA LYS A 335 10.49 -12.88 -8.41
C LYS A 335 11.59 -13.91 -8.25
N ILE A 336 11.75 -14.45 -7.07
CA ILE A 336 12.70 -15.53 -6.77
C ILE A 336 11.92 -16.73 -6.26
N ASP A 337 12.25 -17.89 -6.79
CA ASP A 337 11.82 -19.18 -6.23
C ASP A 337 12.80 -19.55 -5.13
N ILE A 338 12.30 -19.77 -3.92
CA ILE A 338 13.08 -20.18 -2.74
C ILE A 338 12.72 -21.58 -2.26
N ALA A 339 11.75 -22.21 -2.90
CA ALA A 339 11.40 -23.60 -2.64
C ALA A 339 12.33 -24.51 -3.44
N ALA A 340 13.02 -25.39 -2.75
CA ALA A 340 13.84 -26.45 -3.33
C ALA A 340 12.97 -27.65 -3.72
#